data_5a3ef580345434c2084db94af41655f3
#
_entry.id   5a3ef580345434c2084db94af41655f3
#
_cell.length_a   1.000
_cell.length_b   1.000
_cell.length_c   1.000
_cell.angle_alpha   90.00
_cell.angle_beta   90.00
_cell.angle_gamma   90.00
#
_symmetry.space_group_name_H-M   'P 1'
#
loop_
_entity.id
_entity.type
_entity.pdbx_description
1 polymer ?
#
loop_
_entity_poly.entity_id
_entity_poly.type
_entity_poly.pdbx_seq_one_letter_code
_entity_poly.pdbx_strand_id
1 'polypeptide(L)'
;MSNPSGTTTIVQAAGPETGPPPRVLVTPLAAEWIARLQATHGPLMFHQSGGCCDGSAPMCFARGEFRVGGSDVLLGRIADDTPVWIGLSQFEYWRHTQITIDVVPGRGAGMSLEAPEGVRFIVRSRVFDDAEAAALDAAGEPPRGDSAAAG
;
A
#
# COMPACT_ATOMS: atom_id res chain seq x y z
N MET A 1 5.24 -25.30 0.33
CA MET A 1 5.55 -25.20 0.75
C MET A 1 5.80 -24.23 1.46
N SER A 2 5.77 -23.87 1.77
CA SER A 2 5.80 -23.12 2.32
C SER A 2 6.84 -22.52 2.68
N ASN A 3 7.16 -21.83 2.85
CA ASN A 3 8.08 -21.27 3.07
C ASN A 3 8.36 -21.02 4.22
N PRO A 4 8.73 -21.34 4.45
CA PRO A 4 8.97 -21.39 5.61
C PRO A 4 9.69 -20.37 6.10
N SER A 5 10.49 -20.29 5.93
CA SER A 5 11.25 -19.46 6.40
C SER A 5 10.66 -18.43 7.05
N GLY A 6 9.81 -18.57 7.58
CA GLY A 6 9.32 -17.64 8.25
C GLY A 6 9.22 -16.51 7.56
N THR A 7 9.51 -16.60 6.53
CA THR A 7 9.43 -15.59 5.83
C THR A 7 8.14 -15.08 5.92
N THR A 8 7.99 -13.92 5.99
CA THR A 8 6.73 -13.31 5.95
C THR A 8 6.10 -13.65 4.68
N THR A 9 5.03 -14.32 4.74
CA THR A 9 4.29 -14.62 3.56
C THR A 9 3.60 -13.38 3.11
N ILE A 10 3.77 -13.02 1.88
CA ILE A 10 3.18 -11.82 1.35
C ILE A 10 1.84 -12.15 0.72
N VAL A 11 0.82 -11.44 1.15
CA VAL A 11 -0.50 -11.60 0.57
C VAL A 11 -0.73 -10.46 -0.38
N GLN A 12 -1.09 -10.72 -1.58
CA GLN A 12 -1.32 -9.66 -2.53
C GLN A 12 -2.59 -9.92 -3.29
N ALA A 13 -3.07 -8.91 -3.95
CA ALA A 13 -4.21 -9.09 -4.80
C ALA A 13 -3.84 -10.05 -5.86
N ALA A 14 -4.74 -10.87 -6.23
CA ALA A 14 -4.47 -11.83 -7.24
C ALA A 14 -3.98 -11.14 -8.46
N GLY A 15 -2.90 -11.50 -8.96
CA GLY A 15 -2.38 -10.91 -10.14
C GLY A 15 -1.76 -11.97 -10.97
N PRO A 16 -1.59 -11.72 -12.23
CA PRO A 16 -0.99 -12.70 -13.09
C PRO A 16 0.47 -12.86 -12.75
N GLU A 17 0.96 -14.04 -13.01
CA GLU A 17 2.33 -14.26 -12.79
C GLU A 17 3.13 -13.52 -13.77
N THR A 18 2.63 -13.29 -14.94
CA THR A 18 3.34 -12.57 -15.95
C THR A 18 2.99 -11.12 -15.82
N GLY A 19 3.79 -10.25 -16.35
CA GLY A 19 3.55 -8.84 -16.31
C GLY A 19 4.37 -8.19 -15.23
N PRO A 20 4.18 -6.90 -14.99
CA PRO A 20 5.01 -6.20 -14.03
C PRO A 20 4.67 -6.64 -12.61
N PRO A 21 5.64 -6.56 -11.71
CA PRO A 21 5.37 -6.88 -10.32
C PRO A 21 4.46 -5.82 -9.71
N PRO A 22 3.73 -6.17 -8.66
CA PRO A 22 2.93 -5.17 -7.99
C PRO A 22 3.83 -4.14 -7.32
N ARG A 23 3.35 -2.92 -7.24
CA ARG A 23 4.10 -1.87 -6.57
C ARG A 23 3.86 -1.89 -5.07
N VAL A 24 2.77 -2.51 -4.62
CA VAL A 24 2.44 -2.55 -3.20
C VAL A 24 1.96 -3.94 -2.84
N LEU A 25 2.42 -4.41 -1.69
CA LEU A 25 2.04 -5.69 -1.12
C LEU A 25 1.57 -5.46 0.31
N VAL A 26 1.06 -6.51 0.94
CA VAL A 26 0.60 -6.43 2.31
C VAL A 26 1.01 -7.70 3.04
N THR A 27 1.42 -7.55 4.31
CA THR A 27 1.75 -8.73 5.10
C THR A 27 0.48 -9.38 5.63
N PRO A 28 0.53 -10.66 5.99
CA PRO A 28 -0.65 -11.32 6.55
C PRO A 28 -1.19 -10.63 7.80
N LEU A 29 -0.31 -10.16 8.67
CA LEU A 29 -0.76 -9.49 9.88
C LEU A 29 -1.45 -8.18 9.56
N ALA A 30 -0.88 -7.41 8.63
CA ALA A 30 -1.52 -6.17 8.23
C ALA A 30 -2.85 -6.43 7.57
N ALA A 31 -2.95 -7.50 6.77
CA ALA A 31 -4.22 -7.86 6.15
C ALA A 31 -5.28 -8.18 7.20
N GLU A 32 -4.89 -8.83 8.29
CA GLU A 32 -5.82 -9.11 9.37
C GLU A 32 -6.31 -7.83 10.02
N TRP A 33 -5.42 -6.88 10.23
CA TRP A 33 -5.83 -5.62 10.82
C TRP A 33 -6.74 -4.83 9.89
N ILE A 34 -6.45 -4.89 8.58
CA ILE A 34 -7.32 -4.25 7.61
C ILE A 34 -8.73 -4.85 7.72
N ALA A 35 -8.83 -6.17 7.82
CA ALA A 35 -10.13 -6.81 7.92
C ALA A 35 -10.87 -6.39 9.19
N ARG A 36 -10.16 -6.29 10.30
CA ARG A 36 -10.77 -5.84 11.54
C ARG A 36 -11.29 -4.42 11.44
N LEU A 37 -10.49 -3.54 10.85
CA LEU A 37 -10.89 -2.15 10.73
C LEU A 37 -12.05 -2.01 9.75
N GLN A 38 -12.07 -2.83 8.70
CA GLN A 38 -13.17 -2.82 7.76
C GLN A 38 -14.48 -3.23 8.42
N ALA A 39 -14.42 -4.15 9.36
CA ALA A 39 -15.61 -4.58 10.05
C ALA A 39 -16.25 -3.45 10.83
N THR A 40 -15.45 -2.51 11.28
CA THR A 40 -15.95 -1.37 12.05
C THR A 40 -16.24 -0.16 11.17
N HIS A 41 -15.37 0.10 10.21
CA HIS A 41 -15.39 1.37 9.47
C HIS A 41 -15.85 1.24 8.02
N GLY A 42 -16.05 0.03 7.53
CA GLY A 42 -16.36 -0.20 6.13
C GLY A 42 -15.11 -0.18 5.30
N PRO A 43 -15.25 -0.10 3.98
CA PRO A 43 -14.09 -0.15 3.09
C PRO A 43 -13.06 0.92 3.44
N LEU A 44 -11.80 0.55 3.34
CA LEU A 44 -10.69 1.41 3.73
C LEU A 44 -9.87 1.86 2.55
N MET A 45 -9.00 2.82 2.79
CA MET A 45 -8.00 3.24 1.83
C MET A 45 -6.75 3.67 2.59
N PHE A 46 -5.61 3.67 1.91
CA PHE A 46 -4.37 4.15 2.49
C PHE A 46 -3.85 5.31 1.66
N HIS A 47 -3.18 6.23 2.31
CA HIS A 47 -2.52 7.33 1.63
C HIS A 47 -1.18 7.60 2.28
N GLN A 48 -0.11 7.56 1.48
CA GLN A 48 1.23 7.86 1.94
C GLN A 48 1.57 9.26 1.46
N SER A 49 1.47 10.22 2.37
CA SER A 49 1.64 11.61 2.00
C SER A 49 3.04 12.13 2.26
N GLY A 50 3.76 11.51 3.15
CA GLY A 50 5.08 11.97 3.48
C GLY A 50 5.95 10.80 3.81
N GLY A 51 7.20 11.07 4.12
CA GLY A 51 8.12 10.01 4.44
C GLY A 51 8.65 9.35 3.19
N CYS A 52 9.91 9.09 3.16
CA CYS A 52 10.52 8.47 2.01
C CYS A 52 11.38 7.29 2.40
N CYS A 53 11.17 6.76 3.59
CA CYS A 53 12.01 5.69 4.11
C CYS A 53 11.18 4.56 4.67
N ASP A 54 11.83 3.43 4.79
CA ASP A 54 11.27 2.30 5.49
C ASP A 54 10.76 2.76 6.84
N GLY A 55 9.67 2.24 7.28
CA GLY A 55 9.14 2.59 8.59
C GLY A 55 8.19 3.78 8.57
N SER A 56 8.08 4.47 7.44
CA SER A 56 7.09 5.53 7.35
C SER A 56 5.70 4.96 7.55
N ALA A 57 4.80 5.78 8.05
CA ALA A 57 3.44 5.34 8.34
C ALA A 57 2.46 5.89 7.32
N PRO A 58 1.85 5.03 6.52
CA PRO A 58 0.75 5.48 5.68
C PRO A 58 -0.47 5.70 6.56
N MET A 59 -1.30 6.63 6.16
CA MET A 59 -2.53 6.88 6.90
C MET A 59 -3.63 5.97 6.38
N CYS A 60 -4.40 5.43 7.29
CA CYS A 60 -5.54 4.58 6.95
C CYS A 60 -6.82 5.37 7.17
N PHE A 61 -7.63 5.48 6.14
CA PHE A 61 -8.89 6.21 6.20
C PHE A 61 -10.03 5.31 5.77
N ALA A 62 -11.25 5.64 6.19
CA ALA A 62 -12.42 5.05 5.57
C ALA A 62 -12.48 5.58 4.13
N ARG A 63 -12.82 4.70 3.20
CA ARG A 63 -12.84 5.10 1.80
C ARG A 63 -13.83 6.24 1.61
N GLY A 64 -13.37 7.29 0.96
CA GLY A 64 -14.18 8.48 0.77
C GLY A 64 -13.89 9.58 1.76
N GLU A 65 -13.23 9.26 2.86
CA GLU A 65 -12.89 10.29 3.83
C GLU A 65 -11.75 11.17 3.36
N PHE A 66 -10.86 10.61 2.55
CA PHE A 66 -9.75 11.36 1.99
C PHE A 66 -10.01 11.56 0.52
N ARG A 67 -9.96 12.80 0.08
CA ARG A 67 -10.25 13.10 -1.31
C ARG A 67 -8.99 12.92 -2.14
N VAL A 68 -9.01 11.99 -3.07
CA VAL A 68 -7.88 11.79 -3.97
C VAL A 68 -8.08 12.62 -5.21
N GLY A 69 -7.00 13.04 -5.80
CA GLY A 69 -7.07 13.90 -6.98
C GLY A 69 -5.93 13.61 -7.93
N GLY A 70 -5.72 14.51 -8.87
CA GLY A 70 -4.72 14.32 -9.91
C GLY A 70 -3.30 14.28 -9.41
N SER A 71 -3.06 14.76 -8.19
CA SER A 71 -1.73 14.70 -7.59
C SER A 71 -1.51 13.41 -6.79
N ASP A 72 -2.45 12.49 -6.83
CA ASP A 72 -2.32 11.22 -6.13
C ASP A 72 -2.21 10.09 -7.12
N VAL A 73 -1.33 9.15 -6.82
CA VAL A 73 -1.04 8.02 -7.69
C VAL A 73 -1.53 6.75 -7.00
N LEU A 74 -2.22 5.90 -7.74
CA LEU A 74 -2.68 4.62 -7.21
C LEU A 74 -1.57 3.61 -7.39
N LEU A 75 -0.97 3.17 -6.29
CA LEU A 75 0.08 2.16 -6.34
C LEU A 75 -0.49 0.78 -6.62
N GLY A 76 -1.67 0.52 -6.11
CA GLY A 76 -2.29 -0.78 -6.30
C GLY A 76 -3.36 -0.99 -5.25
N ARG A 77 -3.88 -2.19 -5.20
CA ARG A 77 -4.91 -2.55 -4.23
C ARG A 77 -4.45 -3.78 -3.48
N ILE A 78 -4.72 -3.77 -2.20
CA ILE A 78 -4.32 -4.88 -1.32
C ILE A 78 -5.56 -5.34 -0.57
N ALA A 79 -5.43 -6.41 0.15
CA ALA A 79 -6.46 -7.00 1.00
C ALA A 79 -7.88 -6.46 0.75
N ASP A 80 -8.74 -7.27 0.18
CA ASP A 80 -10.12 -6.88 -0.08
C ASP A 80 -10.24 -5.62 -0.92
N ASP A 81 -9.38 -5.50 -1.89
CA ASP A 81 -9.47 -4.41 -2.86
C ASP A 81 -9.28 -3.03 -2.23
N THR A 82 -8.45 -2.95 -1.22
CA THR A 82 -8.16 -1.69 -0.54
C THR A 82 -7.13 -0.90 -1.33
N PRO A 83 -7.47 0.28 -1.83
CA PRO A 83 -6.52 1.05 -2.64
C PRO A 83 -5.45 1.69 -1.77
N VAL A 84 -4.25 1.78 -2.32
CA VAL A 84 -3.12 2.42 -1.66
C VAL A 84 -2.66 3.55 -2.56
N TRP A 85 -2.80 4.76 -2.06
CA TRP A 85 -2.46 5.98 -2.80
C TRP A 85 -1.19 6.60 -2.24
N ILE A 86 -0.49 7.32 -3.09
CA ILE A 86 0.71 8.04 -2.68
C ILE A 86 0.70 9.36 -3.45
N GLY A 87 1.18 10.42 -2.83
CA GLY A 87 1.28 11.69 -3.51
C GLY A 87 2.26 11.60 -4.66
N LEU A 88 2.02 12.36 -5.72
CA LEU A 88 2.85 12.29 -6.90
C LEU A 88 4.30 12.62 -6.60
N SER A 89 4.56 13.64 -5.79
CA SER A 89 5.94 14.00 -5.46
C SER A 89 6.62 12.89 -4.67
N GLN A 90 5.87 12.17 -3.84
CA GLN A 90 6.44 11.04 -3.12
C GLN A 90 6.68 9.88 -4.06
N PHE A 91 5.79 9.69 -5.04
CA PHE A 91 5.95 8.61 -5.98
C PHE A 91 7.25 8.72 -6.74
N GLU A 92 7.72 9.94 -7.01
CA GLU A 92 8.99 10.11 -7.70
C GLU A 92 10.14 9.46 -6.93
N TYR A 93 10.07 9.47 -5.61
CA TYR A 93 11.10 8.82 -4.80
C TYR A 93 10.87 7.31 -4.69
N TRP A 94 9.61 6.89 -4.71
CA TRP A 94 9.30 5.48 -4.45
C TRP A 94 9.11 4.64 -5.69
N ARG A 95 9.13 5.26 -6.88
CA ARG A 95 8.79 4.55 -8.11
C ARG A 95 9.71 3.38 -8.41
N HIS A 96 10.91 3.38 -7.85
CA HIS A 96 11.87 2.30 -8.08
C HIS A 96 11.81 1.24 -7.00
N THR A 97 10.84 1.32 -6.10
CA THR A 97 10.74 0.38 -5.00
C THR A 97 9.36 -0.24 -4.94
N GLN A 98 9.34 -1.45 -4.43
CA GLN A 98 8.10 -2.12 -4.09
C GLN A 98 7.89 -1.91 -2.61
N ILE A 99 6.74 -1.43 -2.20
CA ILE A 99 6.49 -1.24 -0.78
C ILE A 99 5.56 -2.33 -0.29
N THR A 100 5.71 -2.67 0.97
CA THR A 100 4.84 -3.64 1.63
C THR A 100 4.25 -2.97 2.85
N ILE A 101 2.94 -2.99 2.96
CA ILE A 101 2.27 -2.46 4.13
C ILE A 101 2.35 -3.51 5.22
N ASP A 102 2.87 -3.13 6.35
CA ASP A 102 2.99 -4.00 7.51
C ASP A 102 2.37 -3.28 8.70
N VAL A 103 2.31 -3.94 9.83
CA VAL A 103 1.75 -3.33 11.02
C VAL A 103 2.60 -3.72 12.20
N VAL A 104 2.84 -2.77 13.09
CA VAL A 104 3.66 -3.01 14.29
C VAL A 104 2.95 -2.40 15.48
N PRO A 105 3.27 -2.85 16.70
CA PRO A 105 2.73 -2.20 17.88
C PRO A 105 3.23 -0.77 17.97
N GLY A 106 2.42 0.10 18.49
CA GLY A 106 2.82 1.47 18.68
C GLY A 106 1.68 2.41 18.39
N ARG A 107 1.96 3.69 18.54
CA ARG A 107 0.94 4.69 18.32
C ARG A 107 0.91 5.09 16.86
N GLY A 108 -0.23 4.97 16.24
CA GLY A 108 -0.40 5.41 14.86
C GLY A 108 -0.49 6.92 14.76
N ALA A 109 -0.50 7.41 13.54
CA ALA A 109 -0.70 8.82 13.29
C ALA A 109 -2.09 9.21 13.75
N GLY A 110 -2.23 10.40 14.27
CA GLY A 110 -3.43 10.79 14.97
C GLY A 110 -4.75 10.50 14.31
N MET A 111 -4.87 10.79 13.01
CA MET A 111 -6.13 10.61 12.32
C MET A 111 -6.26 9.25 11.65
N SER A 112 -5.24 8.43 11.71
CA SER A 112 -5.28 7.13 11.07
C SER A 112 -6.15 6.18 11.88
N LEU A 113 -6.94 5.36 11.20
CA LEU A 113 -7.97 4.57 11.86
C LEU A 113 -7.42 3.54 12.83
N GLU A 114 -6.20 3.07 12.64
CA GLU A 114 -5.64 2.08 13.55
C GLU A 114 -5.06 2.71 14.82
N ALA A 115 -4.93 4.02 14.88
CA ALA A 115 -4.27 4.67 16.01
C ALA A 115 -4.87 4.30 17.35
N PRO A 116 -6.19 4.28 17.53
CA PRO A 116 -6.75 3.92 18.83
C PRO A 116 -6.54 2.47 19.22
N GLU A 117 -6.12 1.64 18.27
CA GLU A 117 -5.97 0.21 18.54
C GLU A 117 -4.61 -0.16 19.09
N GLY A 118 -3.71 0.80 19.22
CA GLY A 118 -2.39 0.52 19.76
C GLY A 118 -1.41 -0.07 18.77
N VAL A 119 -1.73 0.00 17.49
CA VAL A 119 -0.83 -0.45 16.44
C VAL A 119 -0.70 0.65 15.42
N ARG A 120 0.28 0.51 14.54
CA ARG A 120 0.41 1.44 13.43
C ARG A 120 0.84 0.70 12.19
N PHE A 121 0.33 1.14 11.05
CA PHE A 121 0.79 0.61 9.77
C PHE A 121 2.10 1.28 9.42
N ILE A 122 2.98 0.54 8.81
CA ILE A 122 4.25 1.08 8.32
C ILE A 122 4.48 0.51 6.93
N VAL A 123 5.40 1.12 6.21
CA VAL A 123 5.81 0.58 4.92
C VAL A 123 7.21 0.03 5.04
N ARG A 124 7.44 -1.07 4.35
CA ARG A 124 8.76 -1.61 4.16
C ARG A 124 9.02 -1.58 2.67
N SER A 125 10.25 -1.41 2.27
CA SER A 125 10.54 -1.23 0.86
C SER A 125 11.67 -2.13 0.40
N ARG A 126 11.67 -2.40 -0.88
CA ARG A 126 12.72 -3.15 -1.53
C ARG A 126 12.88 -2.56 -2.93
N VAL A 127 14.09 -2.38 -3.36
CA VAL A 127 14.35 -1.82 -4.69
C VAL A 127 14.03 -2.88 -5.73
N PHE A 128 13.35 -2.50 -6.80
CA PHE A 128 13.09 -3.41 -7.90
C PHE A 128 14.40 -3.77 -8.59
N ASP A 129 14.50 -5.00 -9.05
CA ASP A 129 15.67 -5.35 -9.86
C ASP A 129 15.47 -4.85 -11.30
N ASP A 130 16.49 -5.01 -12.13
CA ASP A 130 16.44 -4.44 -13.47
C ASP A 130 15.30 -5.01 -14.31
N ALA A 131 15.03 -6.29 -14.18
CA ALA A 131 13.97 -6.91 -14.97
C ALA A 131 12.61 -6.38 -14.52
N GLU A 132 12.43 -6.23 -13.22
CA GLU A 132 11.18 -5.70 -12.68
C GLU A 132 10.98 -4.25 -13.11
N ALA A 133 12.05 -3.46 -13.03
CA ALA A 133 11.97 -2.05 -13.42
C ALA A 133 11.63 -1.94 -14.91
N ALA A 134 12.21 -2.77 -15.73
CA ALA A 134 11.91 -2.74 -17.15
C ALA A 134 10.46 -3.11 -17.42
N ALA A 135 9.93 -4.09 -16.70
CA ALA A 135 8.53 -4.48 -16.86
C ALA A 135 7.59 -3.36 -16.45
N LEU A 136 7.92 -2.65 -15.38
CA LEU A 136 7.10 -1.54 -14.93
C LEU A 136 7.15 -0.37 -15.91
N ASP A 137 8.34 -0.10 -16.47
CA ASP A 137 8.45 0.95 -17.48
C ASP A 137 7.60 0.62 -18.69
N ALA A 138 7.62 -0.64 -19.10
CA ALA A 138 6.84 -1.06 -20.25
C ALA A 138 5.35 -0.98 -19.98
N ALA A 139 4.93 -1.15 -18.74
CA ALA A 139 3.52 -1.09 -18.39
C ALA A 139 2.99 0.33 -18.32
N GLY A 140 3.86 1.32 -18.23
CA GLY A 140 3.43 2.71 -18.21
C GLY A 140 3.18 3.23 -16.81
N GLU A 141 2.75 4.46 -16.73
CA GLU A 141 2.54 5.12 -15.46
C GLU A 141 1.30 4.58 -14.77
N PRO A 142 1.30 4.53 -13.44
CA PRO A 142 0.11 4.08 -12.73
C PRO A 142 -1.01 5.12 -12.79
N PRO A 143 -2.23 4.71 -12.50
CA PRO A 143 -3.37 5.63 -12.57
C PRO A 143 -3.26 6.75 -11.55
N ARG A 144 -3.89 7.86 -11.86
CA ARG A 144 -3.99 8.99 -10.95
C ARG A 144 -5.42 9.08 -10.42
N GLY A 145 -5.59 9.85 -9.35
CA GLY A 145 -6.88 9.97 -8.73
C GLY A 145 -7.96 10.48 -9.65
N ASP A 146 -7.60 11.41 -10.53
CA ASP A 146 -8.59 11.99 -11.44
C ASP A 146 -8.89 11.09 -12.61
N SER A 147 -8.08 10.09 -12.88
CA SER A 147 -8.34 9.21 -14.00
C SER A 147 -8.71 7.81 -13.56
N ALA A 148 -8.49 7.48 -12.32
CA ALA A 148 -8.76 6.14 -11.84
C ALA A 148 -10.21 5.97 -11.45
N ALA A 149 -11.00 6.85 -11.73
CA ALA A 149 -12.35 6.74 -11.45
C ALA A 149 -12.58 6.39 -10.07
N ALA A 150 -11.92 6.91 -9.35
CA ALA A 150 -12.22 6.79 -8.07
C ALA A 150 -12.51 5.53 -7.55
N GLY A 151 -12.29 4.81 -8.03
CA GLY A 151 -12.57 3.56 -7.60
C GLY A 151 -12.77 3.05 -6.41
#